data_fe6ebec064d802bd3c27964667082776
#
_entry.id   fe6ebec064d802bd3c27964667082776
#
_cell.length_a   1.000
_cell.length_b   1.000
_cell.length_c   1.000
_cell.angle_alpha   90.00
_cell.angle_beta   90.00
_cell.angle_gamma   90.00
#
_symmetry.space_group_name_H-M   'P 1'
#
loop_
_entity.id
_entity.type
_entity.pdbx_description
1 polymer ?
#
loop_
_entity_poly.entity_id
_entity_poly.type
_entity_poly.pdbx_seq_one_letter_code
_entity_poly.pdbx_strand_id
1 'polypeptide(L)'
;MAFERICFRTLPDGSVRKVYPYHVSLEGMSQLVLCRDDEDYDVMVKCIFICARRKNVIVVIYIAMSNHGHATILATNQDDADAFKIEWLRMYSQYFSKKYRQRKVLRHTSAVALYLDSDWYLRNALAYVPKNALDALSRVEDYRWSGYRGMFCQGKTTSGFRRADTLTRREKEACFHTHDSLDGLPWILNANGELEPASTCDHAYLEAAFNHDQAFFLKTIGTVNMAEMQQKLIDNPRQRQNDTEMLKTIDSLSNAWFKCGILNLPREKKARLIPYVYRTFRTSIAQLARCFGVDPDTVSRMVGKTRPATDKTDG
;
A
#
# COMPACT_ATOMS: atom_id res chain seq x y z
N MET A 1 -6.38 -29.82 -11.64
CA MET A 1 -5.64 -30.20 -10.42
C MET A 1 -6.20 -29.41 -9.26
N ALA A 2 -6.29 -30.02 -8.08
CA ALA A 2 -6.69 -29.29 -6.88
C ALA A 2 -5.64 -28.19 -6.58
N PHE A 3 -6.08 -27.06 -6.05
CA PHE A 3 -5.18 -25.99 -5.62
C PHE A 3 -4.32 -26.47 -4.43
N GLU A 4 -3.02 -26.20 -4.50
CA GLU A 4 -2.07 -26.49 -3.43
C GLU A 4 -1.53 -25.15 -2.88
N ARG A 5 -1.92 -24.80 -1.64
CA ARG A 5 -1.46 -23.61 -0.94
C ARG A 5 0.06 -23.56 -0.77
N ILE A 6 0.66 -24.72 -0.50
CA ILE A 6 2.11 -24.90 -0.39
C ILE A 6 2.56 -25.66 -1.63
N CYS A 7 3.40 -25.07 -2.43
CA CYS A 7 3.77 -25.62 -3.73
C CYS A 7 5.25 -25.35 -4.06
N PHE A 8 5.73 -25.93 -5.15
CA PHE A 8 7.04 -25.61 -5.68
C PHE A 8 6.94 -24.45 -6.68
N ARG A 9 7.88 -23.52 -6.60
CA ARG A 9 7.99 -22.36 -7.52
C ARG A 9 9.44 -22.09 -7.87
N THR A 10 9.65 -21.58 -9.08
CA THR A 10 10.93 -21.00 -9.48
C THR A 10 11.06 -19.62 -8.84
N LEU A 11 12.04 -19.44 -8.00
CA LEU A 11 12.32 -18.19 -7.30
C LEU A 11 13.09 -17.18 -8.19
N PRO A 12 13.20 -15.92 -7.81
CA PRO A 12 13.93 -14.89 -8.56
C PRO A 12 15.40 -15.22 -8.87
N ASP A 13 16.06 -16.08 -8.06
CA ASP A 13 17.42 -16.58 -8.30
C ASP A 13 17.49 -17.76 -9.28
N GLY A 14 16.36 -18.21 -9.80
CA GLY A 14 16.24 -19.36 -10.69
C GLY A 14 16.13 -20.71 -9.97
N SER A 15 16.29 -20.79 -8.66
CA SER A 15 16.13 -22.04 -7.90
C SER A 15 14.66 -22.45 -7.77
N VAL A 16 14.38 -23.76 -7.84
CA VAL A 16 13.04 -24.30 -7.58
C VAL A 16 12.96 -24.72 -6.12
N ARG A 17 12.06 -24.12 -5.37
CA ARG A 17 11.90 -24.35 -3.94
C ARG A 17 10.43 -24.53 -3.57
N LYS A 18 10.21 -25.22 -2.45
CA LYS A 18 8.92 -25.26 -1.78
C LYS A 18 8.67 -23.94 -1.11
N VAL A 19 7.51 -23.32 -1.38
CA VAL A 19 7.15 -21.99 -0.89
C VAL A 19 5.86 -22.02 -0.09
N TYR A 20 5.74 -21.05 0.79
CA TYR A 20 4.64 -20.86 1.72
C TYR A 20 4.09 -19.43 1.57
N PRO A 21 2.77 -19.23 1.66
CA PRO A 21 2.17 -17.90 1.50
C PRO A 21 2.24 -17.09 2.81
N TYR A 22 2.60 -15.81 2.67
CA TYR A 22 2.62 -14.84 3.76
C TYR A 22 1.90 -13.57 3.36
N HIS A 23 1.14 -13.00 4.28
CA HIS A 23 0.63 -11.64 4.17
C HIS A 23 1.60 -10.68 4.84
N VAL A 24 2.08 -9.70 4.09
CA VAL A 24 2.99 -8.66 4.58
C VAL A 24 2.28 -7.33 4.58
N SER A 25 2.31 -6.63 5.70
CA SER A 25 1.80 -5.27 5.82
C SER A 25 2.85 -4.34 6.39
N LEU A 26 2.88 -3.11 5.88
CA LEU A 26 3.54 -1.97 6.47
C LEU A 26 2.47 -1.14 7.16
N GLU A 27 2.34 -1.26 8.48
CA GLU A 27 1.28 -0.65 9.30
C GLU A 27 1.88 0.31 10.33
N GLY A 28 0.99 1.01 11.04
CA GLY A 28 1.39 1.90 12.13
C GLY A 28 1.53 3.35 11.73
N MET A 29 1.10 3.72 10.52
CA MET A 29 1.17 5.08 10.01
C MET A 29 -0.14 5.85 10.21
N SER A 30 -0.80 5.69 11.35
CA SER A 30 -2.01 6.44 11.69
C SER A 30 -1.81 7.97 11.74
N GLN A 31 -0.55 8.40 11.79
CA GLN A 31 -0.18 9.82 11.94
C GLN A 31 0.59 10.38 10.73
N LEU A 32 0.71 9.64 9.63
CA LEU A 32 1.48 10.09 8.48
C LEU A 32 0.89 9.60 7.15
N VAL A 33 0.90 10.48 6.15
CA VAL A 33 0.68 10.11 4.75
C VAL A 33 2.02 9.75 4.14
N LEU A 34 2.18 8.52 3.70
CA LEU A 34 3.38 7.99 3.05
C LEU A 34 3.42 8.36 1.57
N CYS A 35 2.33 8.07 0.85
CA CYS A 35 2.22 8.37 -0.58
C CYS A 35 1.43 9.67 -0.75
N ARG A 36 2.15 10.76 -1.08
CA ARG A 36 1.61 12.12 -1.18
C ARG A 36 1.30 12.54 -2.61
N ASP A 37 1.95 11.88 -3.55
CA ASP A 37 1.79 12.08 -4.99
C ASP A 37 1.97 10.74 -5.73
N ASP A 38 1.73 10.75 -7.04
CA ASP A 38 1.81 9.57 -7.88
C ASP A 38 3.21 8.95 -7.92
N GLU A 39 4.27 9.77 -7.81
CA GLU A 39 5.64 9.27 -7.74
C GLU A 39 5.88 8.43 -6.48
N ASP A 40 5.33 8.86 -5.33
CA ASP A 40 5.46 8.10 -4.08
C ASP A 40 4.81 6.72 -4.17
N TYR A 41 3.62 6.66 -4.79
CA TYR A 41 2.93 5.38 -5.02
C TYR A 41 3.72 4.49 -5.98
N ASP A 42 4.20 5.04 -7.08
CA ASP A 42 4.98 4.29 -8.07
C ASP A 42 6.25 3.72 -7.45
N VAL A 43 6.97 4.54 -6.67
CA VAL A 43 8.16 4.09 -5.95
C VAL A 43 7.81 3.06 -4.88
N MET A 44 6.70 3.22 -4.15
CA MET A 44 6.25 2.22 -3.17
C MET A 44 6.03 0.86 -3.83
N VAL A 45 5.37 0.83 -4.99
CA VAL A 45 5.15 -0.39 -5.79
C VAL A 45 6.47 -0.97 -6.29
N LYS A 46 7.34 -0.16 -6.89
CA LYS A 46 8.63 -0.62 -7.39
C LYS A 46 9.54 -1.17 -6.29
N CYS A 47 9.49 -0.58 -5.09
CA CYS A 47 10.18 -1.12 -3.92
C CYS A 47 9.75 -2.55 -3.59
N ILE A 48 8.45 -2.88 -3.70
CA ILE A 48 7.95 -4.25 -3.46
C ILE A 48 8.71 -5.24 -4.35
N PHE A 49 8.79 -4.98 -5.66
CA PHE A 49 9.39 -5.93 -6.60
C PHE A 49 10.91 -5.99 -6.53
N ILE A 50 11.58 -4.86 -6.31
CA ILE A 50 13.03 -4.85 -6.08
C ILE A 50 13.38 -5.61 -4.80
N CYS A 51 12.64 -5.40 -3.72
CA CYS A 51 12.85 -6.12 -2.45
C CYS A 51 12.53 -7.61 -2.58
N ALA A 52 11.48 -7.98 -3.32
CA ALA A 52 11.13 -9.37 -3.58
C ALA A 52 12.28 -10.10 -4.29
N ARG A 53 12.86 -9.47 -5.31
CA ARG A 53 14.03 -10.02 -5.99
C ARG A 53 15.24 -10.17 -5.06
N ARG A 54 15.56 -9.13 -4.28
CA ARG A 54 16.69 -9.16 -3.33
C ARG A 54 16.56 -10.22 -2.25
N LYS A 55 15.33 -10.50 -1.83
CA LYS A 55 15.03 -11.46 -0.75
C LYS A 55 14.50 -12.78 -1.25
N ASN A 56 14.56 -12.99 -2.56
CA ASN A 56 14.23 -14.24 -3.20
C ASN A 56 12.81 -14.73 -2.87
N VAL A 57 11.84 -13.82 -2.90
CA VAL A 57 10.41 -14.10 -2.69
C VAL A 57 9.61 -13.75 -3.93
N ILE A 58 8.42 -14.32 -4.08
CA ILE A 58 7.50 -14.07 -5.20
C ILE A 58 6.33 -13.24 -4.70
N VAL A 59 5.98 -12.18 -5.40
CA VAL A 59 4.79 -11.37 -5.11
C VAL A 59 3.59 -11.97 -5.82
N VAL A 60 2.52 -12.25 -5.08
CA VAL A 60 1.24 -12.76 -5.61
C VAL A 60 0.30 -11.60 -5.94
N ILE A 61 0.10 -10.70 -5.00
CA ILE A 61 -0.71 -9.50 -5.14
C ILE A 61 -0.22 -8.42 -4.18
N TYR A 62 -0.45 -7.16 -4.52
CA TYR A 62 -0.09 -6.02 -3.69
C TYR A 62 -1.11 -4.88 -3.80
N ILE A 63 -1.04 -3.96 -2.85
CA ILE A 63 -1.66 -2.63 -2.93
C ILE A 63 -0.80 -1.61 -2.17
N ALA A 64 -0.60 -0.44 -2.77
CA ALA A 64 -0.01 0.72 -2.11
C ALA A 64 -1.12 1.70 -1.75
N MET A 65 -1.20 2.08 -0.48
CA MET A 65 -2.17 3.02 0.07
C MET A 65 -1.48 4.31 0.49
N SER A 66 -2.26 5.34 0.78
CA SER A 66 -1.71 6.64 1.19
C SER A 66 -0.85 6.57 2.46
N ASN A 67 -1.15 5.67 3.39
CA ASN A 67 -0.51 5.59 4.70
C ASN A 67 -0.03 4.18 5.09
N HIS A 68 -0.20 3.20 4.22
CA HIS A 68 0.23 1.81 4.43
C HIS A 68 0.36 1.06 3.10
N GLY A 69 0.85 -0.16 3.14
CA GLY A 69 0.89 -1.04 1.99
C GLY A 69 0.72 -2.50 2.39
N HIS A 70 0.14 -3.30 1.52
CA HIS A 70 -0.02 -4.74 1.70
C HIS A 70 0.52 -5.50 0.51
N ALA A 71 1.10 -6.66 0.77
CA ALA A 71 1.48 -7.64 -0.24
C ALA A 71 1.22 -9.06 0.28
N THR A 72 0.73 -9.94 -0.60
CA THR A 72 0.82 -11.37 -0.35
C THR A 72 1.97 -11.92 -1.15
N ILE A 73 2.87 -12.63 -0.49
CA ILE A 73 4.10 -13.18 -1.07
C ILE A 73 4.20 -14.69 -0.84
N LEU A 74 5.01 -15.34 -1.67
CA LEU A 74 5.46 -16.71 -1.46
C LEU A 74 6.93 -16.67 -1.06
N ALA A 75 7.26 -17.25 0.09
CA ALA A 75 8.62 -17.32 0.63
C ALA A 75 8.93 -18.75 1.07
N THR A 76 10.21 -19.10 1.21
CA THR A 76 10.61 -20.46 1.59
C THR A 76 10.41 -20.72 3.09
N ASN A 77 10.43 -19.65 3.90
CA ASN A 77 10.26 -19.71 5.35
C ASN A 77 9.88 -18.31 5.90
N GLN A 78 9.65 -18.23 7.21
CA GLN A 78 9.32 -16.97 7.90
C GLN A 78 10.46 -15.95 7.84
N ASP A 79 11.71 -16.38 7.93
CA ASP A 79 12.87 -15.49 7.94
C ASP A 79 13.01 -14.73 6.61
N ASP A 80 12.73 -15.40 5.47
CA ASP A 80 12.73 -14.77 4.16
C ASP A 80 11.58 -13.75 4.02
N ALA A 81 10.41 -14.07 4.55
CA ALA A 81 9.27 -13.14 4.58
C ALA A 81 9.57 -11.91 5.47
N ASP A 82 10.21 -12.11 6.62
CA ASP A 82 10.63 -11.04 7.51
C ASP A 82 11.76 -10.20 6.89
N ALA A 83 12.71 -10.83 6.20
CA ALA A 83 13.76 -10.13 5.48
C ALA A 83 13.20 -9.26 4.34
N PHE A 84 12.19 -9.74 3.61
CA PHE A 84 11.48 -8.95 2.59
C PHE A 84 10.80 -7.73 3.22
N LYS A 85 10.03 -7.90 4.26
CA LYS A 85 9.34 -6.86 5.00
C LYS A 85 10.28 -5.74 5.46
N ILE A 86 11.41 -6.13 6.08
CA ILE A 86 12.42 -5.19 6.57
C ILE A 86 13.05 -4.42 5.41
N GLU A 87 13.39 -5.10 4.32
CA GLU A 87 14.00 -4.46 3.15
C GLU A 87 13.03 -3.49 2.46
N TRP A 88 11.75 -3.85 2.33
CA TRP A 88 10.72 -2.97 1.77
C TRP A 88 10.57 -1.70 2.60
N LEU A 89 10.42 -1.82 3.91
CA LEU A 89 10.36 -0.66 4.81
C LEU A 89 11.63 0.20 4.70
N ARG A 90 12.81 -0.43 4.68
CA ARG A 90 14.10 0.26 4.59
C ARG A 90 14.23 1.05 3.29
N MET A 91 13.95 0.41 2.16
CA MET A 91 14.08 1.03 0.84
C MET A 91 13.14 2.22 0.68
N TYR A 92 11.86 2.05 1.03
CA TYR A 92 10.88 3.14 0.96
C TYR A 92 11.21 4.27 1.94
N SER A 93 11.66 3.94 3.15
CA SER A 93 12.10 4.93 4.14
C SER A 93 13.27 5.80 3.65
N GLN A 94 14.21 5.20 2.93
CA GLN A 94 15.34 5.93 2.33
C GLN A 94 14.85 6.90 1.24
N TYR A 95 13.99 6.44 0.33
CA TYR A 95 13.37 7.29 -0.68
C TYR A 95 12.62 8.46 -0.04
N PHE A 96 11.70 8.18 0.87
CA PHE A 96 10.88 9.16 1.57
C PHE A 96 11.74 10.21 2.29
N SER A 97 12.76 9.76 3.01
CA SER A 97 13.67 10.65 3.73
C SER A 97 14.46 11.56 2.80
N LYS A 98 14.86 11.06 1.64
CA LYS A 98 15.60 11.83 0.62
C LYS A 98 14.68 12.86 -0.05
N LYS A 99 13.49 12.45 -0.50
CA LYS A 99 12.53 13.32 -1.19
C LYS A 99 12.02 14.45 -0.29
N TYR A 100 11.63 14.12 0.93
CA TYR A 100 11.00 15.07 1.86
C TYR A 100 11.95 15.69 2.88
N ARG A 101 13.24 15.35 2.83
CA ARG A 101 14.29 15.81 3.77
C ARG A 101 13.92 15.57 5.24
N GLN A 102 13.14 14.54 5.51
CA GLN A 102 12.68 14.14 6.84
C GLN A 102 13.38 12.85 7.25
N ARG A 103 14.23 12.91 8.28
CA ARG A 103 14.92 11.73 8.81
C ARG A 103 14.07 11.00 9.85
N LYS A 104 14.18 9.67 9.85
CA LYS A 104 13.60 8.76 10.87
C LYS A 104 12.06 8.81 11.00
N VAL A 105 11.33 9.34 10.02
CA VAL A 105 9.87 9.46 10.08
C VAL A 105 9.20 8.09 10.17
N LEU A 106 9.73 7.09 9.45
CA LEU A 106 9.20 5.72 9.43
C LEU A 106 9.76 4.81 10.55
N ARG A 107 10.45 5.37 11.54
CA ARG A 107 11.10 4.61 12.62
C ARG A 107 10.11 3.84 13.50
N HIS A 108 8.88 4.33 13.60
CA HIS A 108 7.81 3.72 14.39
C HIS A 108 6.80 2.94 13.55
N THR A 109 7.08 2.75 12.25
CA THR A 109 6.25 1.91 11.40
C THR A 109 6.42 0.47 11.82
N SER A 110 5.33 -0.18 12.18
CA SER A 110 5.31 -1.63 12.33
C SER A 110 5.21 -2.29 10.96
N ALA A 111 5.94 -3.36 10.77
CA ALA A 111 5.81 -4.20 9.62
C ALA A 111 5.59 -5.63 10.10
N VAL A 112 4.59 -6.29 9.55
CA VAL A 112 4.19 -7.63 9.97
C VAL A 112 4.25 -8.56 8.77
N ALA A 113 4.73 -9.79 8.98
CA ALA A 113 4.63 -10.88 8.02
C ALA A 113 3.93 -12.06 8.70
N LEU A 114 2.72 -12.37 8.24
CA LEU A 114 1.85 -13.41 8.82
C LEU A 114 1.79 -14.60 7.89
N TYR A 115 2.12 -15.79 8.38
CA TYR A 115 1.93 -17.02 7.65
C TYR A 115 0.44 -17.32 7.46
N LEU A 116 0.05 -17.62 6.23
CA LEU A 116 -1.34 -17.95 5.86
C LEU A 116 -1.51 -19.45 5.93
N ASP A 117 -1.88 -19.98 7.09
CA ASP A 117 -1.82 -21.39 7.48
C ASP A 117 -2.93 -22.28 6.91
N SER A 118 -3.99 -21.69 6.37
CA SER A 118 -5.13 -22.39 5.80
C SER A 118 -5.60 -21.80 4.48
N ASP A 119 -6.29 -22.58 3.66
CA ASP A 119 -6.86 -22.10 2.39
C ASP A 119 -7.91 -21.00 2.60
N TRP A 120 -8.67 -21.10 3.68
CA TRP A 120 -9.64 -20.08 4.04
C TRP A 120 -8.93 -18.75 4.38
N TYR A 121 -7.88 -18.82 5.21
CA TYR A 121 -7.12 -17.63 5.59
C TYR A 121 -6.40 -17.01 4.40
N LEU A 122 -5.79 -17.84 3.54
CA LEU A 122 -5.18 -17.42 2.29
C LEU A 122 -6.17 -16.65 1.39
N ARG A 123 -7.35 -17.25 1.10
CA ARG A 123 -8.37 -16.60 0.25
C ARG A 123 -8.83 -15.25 0.82
N ASN A 124 -9.05 -15.18 2.14
CA ASN A 124 -9.42 -13.93 2.78
C ASN A 124 -8.30 -12.89 2.67
N ALA A 125 -7.04 -13.26 2.88
CA ALA A 125 -5.90 -12.35 2.74
C ALA A 125 -5.74 -11.86 1.30
N LEU A 126 -5.87 -12.76 0.30
CA LEU A 126 -5.81 -12.40 -1.12
C LEU A 126 -6.93 -11.44 -1.54
N ALA A 127 -8.15 -11.63 -1.00
CA ALA A 127 -9.28 -10.73 -1.25
C ALA A 127 -9.16 -9.40 -0.47
N TYR A 128 -8.56 -9.43 0.73
CA TYR A 128 -8.34 -8.25 1.55
C TYR A 128 -7.41 -7.23 0.89
N VAL A 129 -6.36 -7.68 0.22
CA VAL A 129 -5.38 -6.76 -0.41
C VAL A 129 -6.05 -5.78 -1.36
N PRO A 130 -6.73 -6.18 -2.44
CA PRO A 130 -7.34 -5.23 -3.38
C PRO A 130 -8.54 -4.48 -2.79
N LYS A 131 -9.21 -5.05 -1.78
CA LYS A 131 -10.31 -4.42 -1.06
C LYS A 131 -9.92 -3.07 -0.45
N ASN A 132 -8.68 -2.89 -0.03
CA ASN A 132 -8.20 -1.62 0.52
C ASN A 132 -8.38 -0.42 -0.44
N ALA A 133 -8.59 -0.65 -1.75
CA ALA A 133 -8.93 0.40 -2.70
C ALA A 133 -10.16 1.22 -2.27
N LEU A 134 -11.11 0.58 -1.58
CA LEU A 134 -12.33 1.23 -1.07
C LEU A 134 -12.02 2.26 0.02
N ASP A 135 -10.95 2.08 0.77
CA ASP A 135 -10.47 3.06 1.76
C ASP A 135 -9.93 4.32 1.10
N ALA A 136 -9.46 4.19 -0.13
CA ALA A 136 -9.09 5.31 -1.00
C ALA A 136 -10.30 5.90 -1.76
N LEU A 137 -11.52 5.47 -1.45
CA LEU A 137 -12.77 5.86 -2.13
C LEU A 137 -12.76 5.52 -3.63
N SER A 138 -12.06 4.45 -4.01
CA SER A 138 -11.95 3.94 -5.37
C SER A 138 -12.57 2.57 -5.48
N ARG A 139 -13.10 2.24 -6.65
CA ARG A 139 -13.47 0.86 -6.97
C ARG A 139 -12.19 0.01 -7.06
N VAL A 140 -12.32 -1.28 -6.78
CA VAL A 140 -11.18 -2.22 -6.82
C VAL A 140 -10.56 -2.28 -8.22
N GLU A 141 -11.40 -2.26 -9.24
CA GLU A 141 -10.98 -2.33 -10.65
C GLU A 141 -10.27 -1.06 -11.14
N ASP A 142 -10.60 0.08 -10.55
CA ASP A 142 -10.12 1.39 -10.98
C ASP A 142 -8.88 1.84 -10.21
N TYR A 143 -8.55 1.16 -9.08
CA TYR A 143 -7.44 1.57 -8.24
C TYR A 143 -6.08 1.25 -8.88
N ARG A 144 -5.38 2.30 -9.28
CA ARG A 144 -4.15 2.25 -10.09
C ARG A 144 -3.00 1.52 -9.40
N TRP A 145 -2.88 1.62 -8.09
CA TRP A 145 -1.72 1.17 -7.29
C TRP A 145 -1.93 -0.22 -6.68
N SER A 146 -2.63 -1.08 -7.39
CA SER A 146 -2.95 -2.44 -6.98
C SER A 146 -2.57 -3.48 -8.04
N GLY A 147 -2.13 -4.65 -7.59
CA GLY A 147 -1.91 -5.83 -8.42
C GLY A 147 -3.17 -6.40 -9.06
N TYR A 148 -4.36 -5.99 -8.62
CA TYR A 148 -5.65 -6.48 -9.15
C TYR A 148 -5.78 -6.33 -10.66
N ARG A 149 -5.26 -5.24 -11.24
CA ARG A 149 -5.37 -4.95 -12.68
C ARG A 149 -4.71 -5.98 -13.59
N GLY A 150 -3.80 -6.80 -13.07
CA GLY A 150 -3.16 -7.89 -13.81
C GLY A 150 -3.90 -9.22 -13.75
N MET A 151 -4.93 -9.35 -12.90
CA MET A 151 -5.62 -10.60 -12.64
C MET A 151 -6.67 -10.92 -13.72
N PHE A 152 -6.89 -12.21 -13.97
CA PHE A 152 -7.87 -12.71 -14.95
C PHE A 152 -7.72 -12.08 -16.34
N CYS A 153 -6.51 -11.61 -16.68
CA CYS A 153 -6.21 -10.86 -17.90
C CYS A 153 -5.64 -11.77 -19.00
N GLN A 154 -6.35 -12.83 -19.36
CA GLN A 154 -5.90 -13.69 -20.46
C GLN A 154 -5.95 -12.93 -21.80
N GLY A 155 -4.80 -12.92 -22.51
CA GLY A 155 -4.71 -12.46 -23.92
C GLY A 155 -4.74 -10.94 -24.14
N LYS A 156 -4.63 -10.10 -23.12
CA LYS A 156 -4.50 -8.65 -23.32
C LYS A 156 -3.12 -8.32 -23.87
N THR A 157 -3.07 -7.88 -25.11
CA THR A 157 -1.86 -7.41 -25.77
C THR A 157 -1.42 -6.09 -25.17
N THR A 158 -0.21 -6.03 -24.66
CA THR A 158 0.41 -4.83 -24.09
C THR A 158 1.12 -4.02 -25.18
N SER A 159 0.36 -3.39 -26.09
CA SER A 159 0.95 -2.51 -27.10
C SER A 159 1.40 -1.19 -26.47
N GLY A 160 2.59 -0.71 -26.84
CA GLY A 160 3.15 0.55 -26.34
C GLY A 160 3.90 0.45 -25.01
N PHE A 161 4.16 -0.76 -24.52
CA PHE A 161 4.86 -1.00 -23.27
C PHE A 161 6.36 -1.27 -23.51
N ARG A 162 7.18 -0.90 -22.54
CA ARG A 162 8.64 -1.08 -22.60
C ARG A 162 9.09 -2.10 -21.54
N ARG A 163 9.96 -3.04 -21.94
CA ARG A 163 10.55 -4.00 -20.99
C ARG A 163 11.58 -3.32 -20.10
N ALA A 164 11.59 -3.64 -18.81
CA ALA A 164 12.52 -3.06 -17.84
C ALA A 164 13.99 -3.42 -18.13
N ASP A 165 14.25 -4.63 -18.69
CA ASP A 165 15.60 -5.08 -19.05
C ASP A 165 16.21 -4.30 -20.24
N THR A 166 15.38 -3.69 -21.09
CA THR A 166 15.83 -2.87 -22.24
C THR A 166 16.21 -1.43 -21.86
N LEU A 167 15.94 -1.01 -20.64
CA LEU A 167 16.32 0.30 -20.13
C LEU A 167 17.85 0.41 -20.00
N THR A 168 18.40 1.57 -20.32
CA THR A 168 19.79 1.89 -20.00
C THR A 168 20.00 1.89 -18.47
N ARG A 169 21.24 1.73 -18.03
CA ARG A 169 21.56 1.79 -16.59
C ARG A 169 21.03 3.06 -15.93
N ARG A 170 21.19 4.21 -16.57
CA ARG A 170 20.71 5.50 -16.04
C ARG A 170 19.20 5.56 -15.94
N GLU A 171 18.48 5.03 -16.94
CA GLU A 171 17.02 4.93 -16.90
C GLU A 171 16.55 3.96 -15.80
N LYS A 172 17.24 2.81 -15.63
CA LYS A 172 16.95 1.85 -14.53
C LYS A 172 17.10 2.52 -13.17
N GLU A 173 18.22 3.22 -12.94
CA GLU A 173 18.49 3.94 -11.70
C GLU A 173 17.42 5.04 -11.43
N ALA A 174 17.06 5.81 -12.44
CA ALA A 174 16.05 6.85 -12.33
C ALA A 174 14.64 6.27 -12.09
N CYS A 175 14.27 5.20 -12.81
CA CYS A 175 12.93 4.61 -12.74
C CYS A 175 12.69 3.78 -11.48
N PHE A 176 13.69 3.00 -11.05
CA PHE A 176 13.55 2.02 -9.96
C PHE A 176 14.25 2.42 -8.66
N HIS A 177 14.95 3.53 -8.65
CA HIS A 177 15.73 4.01 -7.48
C HIS A 177 16.69 2.95 -6.91
N THR A 178 17.28 2.11 -7.79
CA THR A 178 18.20 1.04 -7.45
C THR A 178 19.38 0.98 -8.42
N HIS A 179 20.50 0.44 -7.95
CA HIS A 179 21.67 0.09 -8.78
C HIS A 179 21.68 -1.40 -9.16
N ASP A 180 20.65 -2.15 -8.79
CA ASP A 180 20.55 -3.58 -9.11
C ASP A 180 20.46 -3.78 -10.64
N SER A 181 21.09 -4.84 -11.13
CA SER A 181 20.82 -5.28 -12.50
C SER A 181 19.39 -5.82 -12.60
N LEU A 182 18.66 -5.31 -13.59
CA LEU A 182 17.31 -5.77 -13.94
C LEU A 182 17.32 -6.62 -15.22
N ASP A 183 18.49 -7.12 -15.61
CA ASP A 183 18.68 -7.86 -16.86
C ASP A 183 17.92 -9.19 -16.82
N GLY A 184 17.30 -9.52 -17.93
CA GLY A 184 16.50 -10.74 -18.08
C GLY A 184 15.18 -10.78 -17.32
N LEU A 185 14.80 -9.69 -16.61
CA LEU A 185 13.50 -9.65 -15.94
C LEU A 185 12.37 -9.44 -16.96
N PRO A 186 11.25 -10.20 -16.80
CA PRO A 186 10.11 -10.08 -17.69
C PRO A 186 9.25 -8.83 -17.43
N TRP A 187 9.69 -7.95 -16.56
CA TRP A 187 8.91 -6.80 -16.13
C TRP A 187 8.64 -5.83 -17.25
N ILE A 188 7.40 -5.40 -17.35
CA ILE A 188 6.92 -4.47 -18.37
C ILE A 188 6.52 -3.16 -17.69
N LEU A 189 6.91 -2.05 -18.29
CA LEU A 189 6.52 -0.71 -17.91
C LEU A 189 5.48 -0.18 -18.90
N ASN A 190 4.43 0.44 -18.39
CA ASN A 190 3.45 1.15 -19.21
C ASN A 190 4.01 2.49 -19.71
N ALA A 191 3.21 3.24 -20.48
CA ALA A 191 3.60 4.54 -21.04
C ALA A 191 3.98 5.59 -19.97
N ASN A 192 3.50 5.45 -18.74
CA ASN A 192 3.83 6.33 -17.62
C ASN A 192 5.09 5.85 -16.85
N GLY A 193 5.72 4.77 -17.26
CA GLY A 193 6.86 4.17 -16.56
C GLY A 193 6.50 3.36 -15.31
N GLU A 194 5.23 2.99 -15.13
CA GLU A 194 4.75 2.16 -14.02
C GLU A 194 4.85 0.68 -14.37
N LEU A 195 5.09 -0.15 -13.37
CA LEU A 195 5.11 -1.61 -13.54
C LEU A 195 3.71 -2.15 -13.85
N GLU A 196 3.62 -2.96 -14.91
CA GLU A 196 2.41 -3.70 -15.24
C GLU A 196 2.27 -4.93 -14.33
N PRO A 197 1.19 -5.01 -13.53
CA PRO A 197 1.01 -6.11 -12.57
C PRO A 197 1.03 -7.50 -13.23
N ALA A 198 0.48 -7.63 -14.43
CA ALA A 198 0.46 -8.89 -15.17
C ALA A 198 1.86 -9.47 -15.47
N SER A 199 2.90 -8.60 -15.50
CA SER A 199 4.28 -9.02 -15.75
C SER A 199 5.11 -9.26 -14.49
N THR A 200 4.57 -8.92 -13.32
CA THR A 200 5.35 -8.86 -12.08
C THR A 200 4.82 -9.76 -10.96
N CYS A 201 3.51 -10.06 -10.95
CA CYS A 201 2.86 -10.88 -9.92
C CYS A 201 2.64 -12.32 -10.39
N ASP A 202 2.68 -13.28 -9.47
CA ASP A 202 2.22 -14.67 -9.72
C ASP A 202 0.69 -14.74 -9.60
N HIS A 203 0.00 -14.15 -10.58
CA HIS A 203 -1.46 -14.18 -10.65
C HIS A 203 -2.01 -15.60 -10.82
N ALA A 204 -1.25 -16.50 -11.45
CA ALA A 204 -1.66 -17.90 -11.63
C ALA A 204 -1.87 -18.59 -10.29
N TYR A 205 -1.05 -18.31 -9.28
CA TYR A 205 -1.24 -18.83 -7.94
C TYR A 205 -2.53 -18.32 -7.30
N LEU A 206 -2.78 -17.00 -7.42
CA LEU A 206 -4.01 -16.40 -6.89
C LEU A 206 -5.25 -16.94 -7.59
N GLU A 207 -5.26 -16.96 -8.92
CA GLU A 207 -6.40 -17.44 -9.71
C GLU A 207 -6.72 -18.90 -9.42
N ALA A 208 -5.69 -19.74 -9.24
CA ALA A 208 -5.87 -21.13 -8.82
C ALA A 208 -6.49 -21.27 -7.42
N ALA A 209 -6.15 -20.38 -6.47
CA ALA A 209 -6.75 -20.36 -5.14
C ALA A 209 -8.27 -20.07 -5.18
N PHE A 210 -8.74 -19.40 -6.23
CA PHE A 210 -10.16 -19.15 -6.50
C PHE A 210 -10.73 -19.99 -7.63
N ASN A 211 -10.12 -21.15 -7.94
CA ASN A 211 -10.56 -22.08 -8.98
C ASN A 211 -10.65 -21.43 -10.38
N HIS A 212 -9.84 -20.40 -10.66
CA HIS A 212 -9.90 -19.58 -11.88
C HIS A 212 -11.27 -18.90 -12.09
N ASP A 213 -12.04 -18.72 -11.01
CA ASP A 213 -13.37 -18.10 -11.02
C ASP A 213 -13.30 -16.66 -10.51
N GLN A 214 -13.32 -15.71 -11.44
CA GLN A 214 -13.33 -14.26 -11.13
C GLN A 214 -14.58 -13.86 -10.32
N ALA A 215 -15.73 -14.47 -10.59
CA ALA A 215 -16.97 -14.15 -9.86
C ALA A 215 -16.87 -14.61 -8.40
N PHE A 216 -16.29 -15.76 -8.16
CA PHE A 216 -16.00 -16.25 -6.80
C PHE A 216 -15.04 -15.29 -6.05
N PHE A 217 -13.98 -14.83 -6.72
CA PHE A 217 -13.03 -13.88 -6.15
C PHE A 217 -13.73 -12.54 -5.80
N LEU A 218 -14.50 -11.96 -6.74
CA LEU A 218 -15.23 -10.71 -6.54
C LEU A 218 -16.29 -10.85 -5.44
N LYS A 219 -16.98 -11.99 -5.36
CA LYS A 219 -17.92 -12.28 -4.27
C LYS A 219 -17.20 -12.32 -2.92
N THR A 220 -16.00 -12.90 -2.85
CA THR A 220 -15.21 -12.94 -1.62
C THR A 220 -14.81 -11.53 -1.19
N ILE A 221 -14.33 -10.69 -2.11
CA ILE A 221 -14.08 -9.27 -1.85
C ILE A 221 -15.35 -8.59 -1.30
N GLY A 222 -16.50 -8.80 -1.95
CA GLY A 222 -17.77 -8.19 -1.55
C GLY A 222 -18.29 -8.66 -0.19
N THR A 223 -18.13 -9.93 0.15
CA THR A 223 -18.61 -10.50 1.43
C THR A 223 -17.81 -9.94 2.62
N VAL A 224 -16.50 -9.84 2.47
CA VAL A 224 -15.62 -9.20 3.47
C VAL A 224 -15.94 -7.71 3.59
N ASN A 225 -16.48 -7.10 2.54
CA ASN A 225 -16.68 -5.66 2.40
C ASN A 225 -17.90 -5.10 3.12
N MET A 226 -19.03 -5.80 3.07
CA MET A 226 -20.29 -5.20 3.53
C MET A 226 -20.28 -4.87 5.02
N ALA A 227 -19.77 -5.77 5.86
CA ALA A 227 -19.68 -5.55 7.29
C ALA A 227 -18.72 -4.39 7.65
N GLU A 228 -17.54 -4.34 7.01
CA GLU A 228 -16.58 -3.27 7.26
C GLU A 228 -16.98 -1.93 6.66
N MET A 229 -17.64 -1.91 5.48
CA MET A 229 -18.19 -0.66 4.94
C MET A 229 -19.25 -0.08 5.85
N GLN A 230 -20.12 -0.90 6.40
CA GLN A 230 -21.10 -0.45 7.39
C GLN A 230 -20.42 0.13 8.62
N GLN A 231 -19.38 -0.55 9.13
CA GLN A 231 -18.62 -0.06 10.28
C GLN A 231 -17.89 1.26 9.96
N LYS A 232 -17.24 1.36 8.79
CA LYS A 232 -16.54 2.59 8.37
C LYS A 232 -17.48 3.76 8.11
N LEU A 233 -18.69 3.52 7.59
CA LEU A 233 -19.70 4.56 7.44
C LEU A 233 -20.20 5.07 8.79
N ILE A 234 -20.26 4.18 9.80
CA ILE A 234 -20.58 4.55 11.18
C ILE A 234 -19.43 5.36 11.79
N ASP A 235 -18.18 4.89 11.63
CA ASP A 235 -16.99 5.50 12.24
C ASP A 235 -16.59 6.83 11.57
N ASN A 236 -16.76 6.93 10.24
CA ASN A 236 -16.31 8.08 9.45
C ASN A 236 -17.35 8.58 8.43
N PRO A 237 -18.54 8.99 8.85
CA PRO A 237 -19.62 9.37 7.93
C PRO A 237 -19.32 10.66 7.15
N ARG A 238 -18.31 11.41 7.52
CA ARG A 238 -17.98 12.72 6.94
C ARG A 238 -16.92 12.70 5.85
N GLN A 239 -16.09 11.65 5.78
CA GLN A 239 -14.98 11.63 4.84
C GLN A 239 -15.47 11.55 3.38
N ARG A 240 -14.99 12.46 2.52
CA ARG A 240 -15.34 12.56 1.08
C ARG A 240 -14.13 12.63 0.16
N GLN A 241 -12.93 12.78 0.69
CA GLN A 241 -11.66 12.80 -0.02
C GLN A 241 -10.74 11.73 0.54
N ASN A 242 -9.91 11.13 -0.31
CA ASN A 242 -8.84 10.29 0.18
C ASN A 242 -7.74 11.13 0.84
N ASP A 243 -6.78 10.47 1.51
CA ASP A 243 -5.74 11.18 2.26
C ASP A 243 -4.85 12.04 1.37
N THR A 244 -4.54 11.56 0.16
CA THR A 244 -3.69 12.30 -0.81
C THR A 244 -4.38 13.56 -1.32
N GLU A 245 -5.67 13.48 -1.63
CA GLU A 245 -6.48 14.64 -2.05
C GLU A 245 -6.61 15.67 -0.91
N MET A 246 -6.91 15.19 0.30
CA MET A 246 -7.00 16.04 1.49
C MET A 246 -5.66 16.72 1.77
N LEU A 247 -4.55 16.00 1.63
CA LEU A 247 -3.22 16.55 1.84
C LEU A 247 -2.92 17.69 0.84
N LYS A 248 -3.24 17.52 -0.45
CA LYS A 248 -3.11 18.57 -1.47
C LYS A 248 -3.95 19.80 -1.12
N THR A 249 -5.19 19.60 -0.66
CA THR A 249 -6.07 20.68 -0.20
C THR A 249 -5.47 21.43 0.97
N ILE A 250 -4.98 20.73 1.98
CA ILE A 250 -4.36 21.33 3.18
C ILE A 250 -3.07 22.06 2.83
N ASP A 251 -2.23 21.48 1.96
CA ASP A 251 -0.98 22.12 1.55
C ASP A 251 -1.23 23.42 0.79
N SER A 252 -2.22 23.45 -0.10
CA SER A 252 -2.65 24.66 -0.81
C SER A 252 -3.11 25.75 0.17
N LEU A 253 -3.93 25.38 1.17
CA LEU A 253 -4.37 26.32 2.22
C LEU A 253 -3.21 26.82 3.09
N SER A 254 -2.28 25.92 3.46
CA SER A 254 -1.10 26.26 4.24
C SER A 254 -0.20 27.26 3.52
N ASN A 255 0.01 27.03 2.24
CA ASN A 255 0.79 27.95 1.38
C ASN A 255 0.06 29.31 1.21
N ALA A 256 -1.26 29.31 1.02
CA ALA A 256 -2.03 30.55 0.89
C ALA A 256 -2.01 31.39 2.17
N TRP A 257 -2.21 30.77 3.34
CA TRP A 257 -2.34 31.47 4.61
C TRP A 257 -1.00 31.82 5.26
N PHE A 258 -0.02 30.94 5.14
CA PHE A 258 1.20 31.00 5.95
C PHE A 258 2.49 31.05 5.13
N LYS A 259 2.39 30.97 3.78
CA LYS A 259 3.53 30.90 2.86
C LYS A 259 4.50 29.75 3.21
N CYS A 260 3.94 28.63 3.69
CA CYS A 260 4.69 27.50 4.20
C CYS A 260 3.95 26.20 3.86
N GLY A 261 4.65 25.23 3.30
CA GLY A 261 4.09 23.90 3.06
C GLY A 261 3.79 23.16 4.39
N ILE A 262 2.84 22.25 4.34
CA ILE A 262 2.34 21.53 5.52
C ILE A 262 3.43 20.79 6.30
N LEU A 263 4.48 20.30 5.63
CA LEU A 263 5.60 19.58 6.26
C LEU A 263 6.37 20.43 7.26
N ASN A 264 6.47 21.73 6.99
CA ASN A 264 7.21 22.68 7.79
C ASN A 264 6.30 23.57 8.63
N LEU A 265 4.99 23.23 8.71
CA LEU A 265 4.00 24.05 9.40
C LEU A 265 4.18 23.95 10.93
N PRO A 266 4.47 25.08 11.62
CA PRO A 266 4.59 25.09 13.08
C PRO A 266 3.30 24.67 13.78
N ARG A 267 3.43 24.15 14.99
CA ARG A 267 2.30 23.65 15.80
C ARG A 267 1.19 24.68 15.99
N GLU A 268 1.54 25.95 16.22
CA GLU A 268 0.59 27.06 16.41
C GLU A 268 -0.25 27.28 15.14
N LYS A 269 0.39 27.22 13.97
CA LYS A 269 -0.30 27.35 12.68
C LYS A 269 -1.17 26.13 12.38
N LYS A 270 -0.73 24.92 12.75
CA LYS A 270 -1.56 23.70 12.68
C LYS A 270 -2.81 23.87 13.55
N ALA A 271 -2.69 24.41 14.76
CA ALA A 271 -3.82 24.63 15.66
C ALA A 271 -4.88 25.60 15.09
N ARG A 272 -4.49 26.52 14.19
CA ARG A 272 -5.42 27.39 13.46
C ARG A 272 -6.04 26.71 12.24
N LEU A 273 -5.26 25.94 11.50
CA LEU A 273 -5.70 25.33 10.23
C LEU A 273 -6.58 24.09 10.45
N ILE A 274 -6.27 23.25 11.42
CA ILE A 274 -7.01 22.01 11.70
C ILE A 274 -8.50 22.26 11.94
N PRO A 275 -8.92 23.18 12.85
CA PRO A 275 -10.33 23.45 13.08
C PRO A 275 -11.04 24.02 11.84
N TYR A 276 -10.36 24.84 11.04
CA TYR A 276 -10.90 25.37 9.80
C TYR A 276 -11.16 24.23 8.78
N VAL A 277 -10.16 23.39 8.52
CA VAL A 277 -10.30 22.25 7.60
C VAL A 277 -11.39 21.30 8.07
N TYR A 278 -11.47 21.02 9.36
CA TYR A 278 -12.50 20.15 9.93
C TYR A 278 -13.93 20.68 9.72
N ARG A 279 -14.12 21.99 9.83
CA ARG A 279 -15.44 22.63 9.65
C ARG A 279 -15.82 22.80 8.19
N THR A 280 -14.85 23.16 7.35
CA THR A 280 -15.09 23.49 5.94
C THR A 280 -15.18 22.25 5.05
N PHE A 281 -14.32 21.27 5.31
CA PHE A 281 -14.23 20.06 4.49
C PHE A 281 -14.81 18.87 5.25
N ARG A 282 -15.38 17.93 4.49
CA ARG A 282 -15.87 16.67 5.06
C ARG A 282 -14.69 15.71 5.28
N THR A 283 -14.15 15.70 6.49
CA THR A 283 -12.98 14.91 6.90
C THR A 283 -13.17 14.28 8.27
N SER A 284 -12.40 13.26 8.59
CA SER A 284 -12.38 12.61 9.90
C SER A 284 -11.19 13.10 10.74
N ILE A 285 -11.28 12.91 12.08
CA ILE A 285 -10.17 13.20 12.99
C ILE A 285 -8.94 12.39 12.62
N ALA A 286 -9.13 11.09 12.30
CA ALA A 286 -8.05 10.20 11.90
C ALA A 286 -7.37 10.67 10.59
N GLN A 287 -8.15 11.12 9.59
CA GLN A 287 -7.61 11.68 8.36
C GLN A 287 -6.78 12.94 8.60
N LEU A 288 -7.30 13.87 9.40
CA LEU A 288 -6.55 15.07 9.76
C LEU A 288 -5.27 14.76 10.53
N ALA A 289 -5.32 13.81 11.47
CA ALA A 289 -4.15 13.35 12.21
C ALA A 289 -3.04 12.88 11.25
N ARG A 290 -3.37 12.05 10.27
CA ARG A 290 -2.43 11.58 9.23
C ARG A 290 -1.91 12.73 8.37
N CYS A 291 -2.80 13.59 7.87
CA CYS A 291 -2.40 14.69 6.98
C CYS A 291 -1.51 15.74 7.67
N PHE A 292 -1.78 16.05 8.94
CA PHE A 292 -1.00 17.04 9.70
C PHE A 292 0.22 16.43 10.43
N GLY A 293 0.36 15.11 10.45
CA GLY A 293 1.43 14.42 11.18
C GLY A 293 1.34 14.68 12.68
N VAL A 294 0.15 14.54 13.27
CA VAL A 294 -0.12 14.71 14.70
C VAL A 294 -0.99 13.55 15.20
N ASP A 295 -1.01 13.32 16.51
CA ASP A 295 -1.86 12.28 17.08
C ASP A 295 -3.36 12.65 17.01
N PRO A 296 -4.28 11.65 16.90
CA PRO A 296 -5.72 11.89 16.83
C PRO A 296 -6.30 12.64 18.02
N ASP A 297 -5.77 12.45 19.24
CA ASP A 297 -6.25 13.14 20.43
C ASP A 297 -5.90 14.64 20.40
N THR A 298 -4.76 14.98 19.80
CA THR A 298 -4.38 16.37 19.55
C THR A 298 -5.36 17.03 18.58
N VAL A 299 -5.73 16.36 17.48
CA VAL A 299 -6.75 16.87 16.56
C VAL A 299 -8.10 17.01 17.27
N SER A 300 -8.51 15.99 18.02
CA SER A 300 -9.78 15.99 18.77
C SER A 300 -9.89 17.19 19.71
N ARG A 301 -8.85 17.49 20.47
CA ARG A 301 -8.76 18.68 21.34
C ARG A 301 -8.85 19.98 20.54
N MET A 302 -8.16 20.07 19.42
CA MET A 302 -8.15 21.29 18.58
C MET A 302 -9.52 21.56 17.92
N VAL A 303 -10.30 20.53 17.61
CA VAL A 303 -11.66 20.68 17.04
C VAL A 303 -12.77 20.76 18.10
N GLY A 304 -12.43 20.70 19.39
CA GLY A 304 -13.38 20.79 20.50
C GLY A 304 -14.20 19.52 20.73
N LYS A 305 -13.71 18.35 20.33
CA LYS A 305 -14.29 17.04 20.61
C LYS A 305 -13.43 16.33 21.64
N THR A 306 -13.87 16.30 22.91
CA THR A 306 -13.32 15.38 23.90
C THR A 306 -13.84 13.97 23.65
N ARG A 307 -12.97 12.97 23.67
CA ARG A 307 -13.40 11.56 23.73
C ARG A 307 -14.19 11.36 25.01
N PRO A 308 -15.35 10.67 25.00
CA PRO A 308 -15.93 10.19 26.24
C PRO A 308 -14.87 9.34 26.94
N ALA A 309 -14.67 9.56 28.24
CA ALA A 309 -13.80 8.75 29.07
C ALA A 309 -14.23 7.28 28.90
N THR A 310 -13.32 6.45 28.42
CA THR A 310 -13.52 4.99 28.50
C THR A 310 -13.51 4.67 29.99
N ASP A 311 -14.66 4.29 30.53
CA ASP A 311 -14.75 3.68 31.85
C ASP A 311 -13.75 2.55 31.94
N LYS A 312 -12.71 2.76 32.73
CA LYS A 312 -11.93 1.67 33.26
C LYS A 312 -12.79 1.00 34.30
N THR A 313 -13.59 0.03 33.90
CA THR A 313 -14.08 -0.96 34.82
C THR A 313 -12.90 -1.84 35.19
N ASP A 314 -12.28 -1.49 36.32
CA ASP A 314 -11.50 -2.42 37.14
C ASP A 314 -12.42 -3.57 37.54
N GLY A 315 -12.01 -4.82 37.21
CA GLY A 315 -12.68 -6.03 37.60
C GLY A 315 -11.82 -7.22 37.19
#